data_3ed0d164a7a0c0242b17e572a7854439
#
_entry.id   3ed0d164a7a0c0242b17e572a7854439
#
_cell.length_a   1.000
_cell.length_b   1.000
_cell.length_c   1.000
_cell.angle_alpha   90.00
_cell.angle_beta   90.00
_cell.angle_gamma   90.00
#
_symmetry.space_group_name_H-M   'P 1'
#
loop_
_entity.id
_entity.type
_entity.pdbx_description
1 polymer ?
#
loop_
_entity_poly.entity_id
_entity_poly.type
_entity_poly.pdbx_seq_one_letter_code
_entity_poly.pdbx_strand_id
1 'polypeptide(L)'
;MKKLLSLIIIGGALVAGCNSQTTQEKTSAIVKQNGVQEIVKPTLLTKQMFLDQIMDYETNPSEWIYKGDMPSLIDFYADWCRPCRITSPILEELAQEYAGKIKVYKVDVQAEQELAAVFGIQSIPSFLYIPKDDTPVMSSGIAQTPEATKDMFRKQIDEILLNKTN
;
A
#
# COMPACT_ATOMS: atom_id res chain seq x y z
N MET A 1 2.50 59.44 -16.50
CA MET A 1 3.28 60.73 -16.42
C MET A 1 4.66 60.39 -15.89
N LYS A 2 5.67 60.83 -16.71
CA LYS A 2 7.09 61.07 -16.36
C LYS A 2 7.90 59.83 -15.92
N LYS A 3 8.71 59.21 -16.79
CA LYS A 3 10.06 59.57 -17.28
C LYS A 3 11.05 59.84 -16.14
N LEU A 4 12.08 58.97 -16.08
CA LEU A 4 13.46 59.50 -16.22
C LEU A 4 14.45 58.33 -16.42
N LEU A 5 15.16 58.46 -17.52
CA LEU A 5 16.41 57.78 -17.88
C LEU A 5 17.52 58.15 -16.85
N SER A 6 18.44 57.25 -16.64
CA SER A 6 19.84 57.66 -16.48
C SER A 6 20.79 56.57 -16.97
N LEU A 7 21.49 56.93 -18.00
CA LEU A 7 22.61 56.24 -18.63
C LEU A 7 23.88 56.67 -17.89
N ILE A 8 24.78 55.77 -17.54
CA ILE A 8 26.20 56.09 -17.39
C ILE A 8 27.05 54.94 -17.95
N ILE A 9 27.99 55.35 -18.72
CA ILE A 9 28.89 54.66 -19.62
C ILE A 9 30.28 54.51 -18.95
N ILE A 10 31.05 53.51 -19.43
CA ILE A 10 32.52 53.43 -19.58
C ILE A 10 33.31 52.79 -18.40
N GLY A 11 34.09 51.80 -18.84
CA GLY A 11 35.31 51.37 -18.15
C GLY A 11 35.79 50.00 -18.65
N GLY A 12 36.48 50.00 -19.80
CA GLY A 12 37.11 48.82 -20.32
C GLY A 12 38.41 48.45 -19.59
N ALA A 13 38.72 47.19 -19.54
CA ALA A 13 40.07 46.66 -19.38
C ALA A 13 40.19 45.35 -20.13
N LEU A 14 40.94 45.37 -21.21
CA LEU A 14 41.45 44.13 -21.84
C LEU A 14 42.50 43.50 -20.93
N VAL A 15 42.34 42.22 -20.67
CA VAL A 15 43.45 41.33 -20.30
C VAL A 15 43.36 40.10 -21.21
N ALA A 16 44.33 40.00 -22.09
CA ALA A 16 44.64 38.81 -22.85
C ALA A 16 45.30 37.79 -21.94
N GLY A 17 44.88 36.52 -21.99
CA GLY A 17 45.64 35.49 -21.25
C GLY A 17 45.03 34.11 -21.38
N CYS A 18 45.63 33.30 -22.22
CA CYS A 18 45.71 31.82 -22.24
C CYS A 18 44.49 30.99 -22.46
N ASN A 19 44.40 30.56 -23.69
CA ASN A 19 43.72 29.38 -24.21
C ASN A 19 44.08 28.12 -23.39
N SER A 20 43.11 27.51 -22.76
CA SER A 20 43.15 26.12 -22.41
C SER A 20 41.80 25.52 -22.79
N GLN A 21 41.81 24.90 -23.97
CA GLN A 21 40.71 24.03 -24.42
C GLN A 21 40.65 22.83 -23.48
N THR A 22 39.72 22.86 -22.53
CA THR A 22 39.30 21.65 -21.85
C THR A 22 38.04 21.17 -22.58
N THR A 23 38.22 20.14 -23.36
CA THR A 23 37.19 19.33 -23.97
C THR A 23 36.27 18.81 -22.86
N GLN A 24 35.15 19.45 -22.65
CA GLN A 24 34.08 18.86 -21.85
C GLN A 24 33.41 17.79 -22.70
N GLU A 25 33.94 16.60 -22.52
CA GLU A 25 33.31 15.35 -22.90
C GLU A 25 31.93 15.28 -22.24
N LYS A 26 30.89 15.41 -23.06
CA LYS A 26 29.50 15.19 -22.66
C LYS A 26 29.34 13.71 -22.34
N THR A 27 29.75 13.29 -21.17
CA THR A 27 29.33 12.03 -20.61
C THR A 27 27.87 12.21 -20.16
N SER A 28 26.97 11.99 -21.11
CA SER A 28 25.58 11.73 -20.82
C SER A 28 25.53 10.42 -20.07
N ALA A 29 25.71 10.48 -18.76
CA ALA A 29 25.47 9.37 -17.85
C ALA A 29 23.99 9.04 -17.97
N ILE A 30 23.70 8.01 -18.74
CA ILE A 30 22.43 7.28 -18.67
C ILE A 30 22.40 6.69 -17.26
N VAL A 31 21.84 7.42 -16.33
CA VAL A 31 21.38 6.85 -15.06
C VAL A 31 20.23 5.92 -15.43
N LYS A 32 20.57 4.65 -15.69
CA LYS A 32 19.59 3.58 -15.59
C LYS A 32 19.08 3.67 -14.15
N GLN A 33 17.91 4.24 -13.99
CA GLN A 33 17.11 4.08 -12.78
C GLN A 33 16.82 2.58 -12.70
N ASN A 34 17.67 1.87 -11.96
CA ASN A 34 17.34 0.58 -11.42
C ASN A 34 16.13 0.88 -10.52
N GLY A 35 14.94 0.58 -11.01
CA GLY A 35 13.72 0.67 -10.23
C GLY A 35 13.91 -0.23 -9.01
N VAL A 36 14.20 0.38 -7.87
CA VAL A 36 14.05 -0.29 -6.58
C VAL A 36 12.58 -0.60 -6.51
N GLN A 37 12.22 -1.85 -6.79
CA GLN A 37 10.85 -2.32 -6.66
C GLN A 37 10.54 -2.24 -5.16
N GLU A 38 9.69 -1.30 -4.79
CA GLU A 38 9.26 -1.16 -3.40
C GLU A 38 8.60 -2.46 -2.96
N ILE A 39 9.12 -3.07 -1.90
CA ILE A 39 8.58 -4.32 -1.37
C ILE A 39 7.33 -3.98 -0.58
N VAL A 40 6.16 -4.27 -1.16
CA VAL A 40 4.86 -4.10 -0.52
C VAL A 40 4.60 -5.30 0.40
N LYS A 41 4.35 -5.01 1.69
CA LYS A 41 4.02 -6.02 2.70
C LYS A 41 2.69 -5.71 3.37
N PRO A 42 2.02 -6.74 3.94
CA PRO A 42 0.87 -6.52 4.80
C PRO A 42 1.21 -5.57 5.95
N THR A 43 0.34 -4.59 6.19
CA THR A 43 0.50 -3.61 7.27
C THR A 43 -0.19 -4.11 8.53
N LEU A 44 0.52 -4.07 9.69
CA LEU A 44 -0.11 -4.35 10.97
C LEU A 44 -1.14 -3.24 11.28
N LEU A 45 -2.38 -3.64 11.54
CA LEU A 45 -3.51 -2.75 11.73
C LEU A 45 -3.96 -2.78 13.19
N THR A 46 -3.81 -1.66 13.88
CA THR A 46 -4.37 -1.48 15.22
C THR A 46 -5.83 -1.03 15.16
N LYS A 47 -6.55 -1.13 16.29
CA LYS A 47 -7.91 -0.58 16.41
C LYS A 47 -7.96 0.88 15.97
N GLN A 48 -7.04 1.72 16.45
CA GLN A 48 -7.04 3.13 16.10
C GLN A 48 -6.84 3.34 14.58
N MET A 49 -5.91 2.61 13.98
CA MET A 49 -5.71 2.68 12.52
C MET A 49 -6.95 2.19 11.76
N PHE A 50 -7.65 1.19 12.29
CA PHE A 50 -8.90 0.71 11.70
C PHE A 50 -9.97 1.81 11.72
N LEU A 51 -10.17 2.47 12.86
CA LEU A 51 -11.13 3.59 13.00
C LEU A 51 -10.78 4.77 12.07
N ASP A 52 -9.50 5.05 11.90
CA ASP A 52 -9.04 6.18 11.09
C ASP A 52 -9.08 5.90 9.58
N GLN A 53 -8.71 4.68 9.15
CA GLN A 53 -8.41 4.36 7.75
C GLN A 53 -9.40 3.41 7.09
N ILE A 54 -10.14 2.62 7.86
CA ILE A 54 -11.05 1.59 7.34
C ILE A 54 -12.51 1.99 7.58
N MET A 55 -12.94 2.01 8.83
CA MET A 55 -14.30 2.34 9.21
C MET A 55 -14.35 2.76 10.68
N ASP A 56 -15.04 3.85 10.96
CA ASP A 56 -15.32 4.31 12.33
C ASP A 56 -16.66 3.73 12.80
N TYR A 57 -16.60 2.53 13.37
CA TYR A 57 -17.76 1.84 13.91
C TYR A 57 -18.26 2.43 15.25
N GLU A 58 -17.43 3.22 15.93
CA GLU A 58 -17.82 3.90 17.17
C GLU A 58 -18.77 5.07 16.89
N THR A 59 -18.50 5.82 15.83
CA THR A 59 -19.34 6.93 15.38
C THR A 59 -20.53 6.46 14.52
N ASN A 60 -20.32 5.41 13.71
CA ASN A 60 -21.33 4.89 12.76
C ASN A 60 -21.56 3.38 12.95
N PRO A 61 -22.15 2.95 14.08
CA PRO A 61 -22.28 1.52 14.40
C PRO A 61 -23.27 0.77 13.51
N SER A 62 -24.15 1.48 12.80
CA SER A 62 -25.25 0.90 12.02
C SER A 62 -25.02 0.90 10.52
N GLU A 63 -23.97 1.55 10.04
CA GLU A 63 -23.70 1.72 8.62
C GLU A 63 -22.23 1.48 8.30
N TRP A 64 -21.96 0.68 7.28
CA TRP A 64 -20.61 0.47 6.78
C TRP A 64 -20.18 1.64 5.89
N ILE A 65 -19.35 2.53 6.43
CA ILE A 65 -18.76 3.66 5.70
C ILE A 65 -17.26 3.42 5.53
N TYR A 66 -16.87 2.90 4.36
CA TYR A 66 -15.46 2.63 4.07
C TYR A 66 -14.68 3.91 3.78
N LYS A 67 -13.59 4.12 4.52
CA LYS A 67 -12.71 5.30 4.43
C LYS A 67 -11.52 5.12 3.48
N GLY A 68 -11.21 3.87 3.10
CA GLY A 68 -10.05 3.56 2.27
C GLY A 68 -10.16 4.09 0.83
N ASP A 69 -9.03 4.28 0.19
CA ASP A 69 -8.91 4.75 -1.21
C ASP A 69 -8.94 3.60 -2.24
N MET A 70 -8.64 2.37 -1.82
CA MET A 70 -8.67 1.16 -2.64
C MET A 70 -9.20 -0.04 -1.84
N PRO A 71 -9.65 -1.13 -2.50
CA PRO A 71 -10.12 -2.33 -1.83
C PRO A 71 -9.07 -2.89 -0.86
N SER A 72 -9.51 -3.58 0.18
CA SER A 72 -8.61 -4.09 1.22
C SER A 72 -8.93 -5.52 1.61
N LEU A 73 -7.88 -6.25 2.03
CA LEU A 73 -7.95 -7.56 2.67
C LEU A 73 -7.35 -7.46 4.06
N ILE A 74 -8.08 -7.90 5.08
CA ILE A 74 -7.60 -7.95 6.47
C ILE A 74 -7.52 -9.40 6.93
N ASP A 75 -6.33 -9.82 7.41
CA ASP A 75 -6.05 -11.12 8.01
C ASP A 75 -6.12 -11.02 9.53
N PHE A 76 -7.08 -11.66 10.16
CA PHE A 76 -7.15 -11.83 11.61
C PHE A 76 -6.37 -13.07 12.02
N TYR A 77 -5.27 -12.88 12.75
CA TYR A 77 -4.30 -13.91 13.08
C TYR A 77 -3.85 -13.86 14.55
N ALA A 78 -3.08 -14.87 14.96
CA ALA A 78 -2.26 -14.84 16.16
C ALA A 78 -0.96 -15.64 15.90
N ASP A 79 0.10 -15.33 16.64
CA ASP A 79 1.42 -15.96 16.46
C ASP A 79 1.43 -17.47 16.74
N TRP A 80 0.62 -17.94 17.69
CA TRP A 80 0.48 -19.37 18.01
C TRP A 80 -0.36 -20.14 16.99
N CYS A 81 -1.09 -19.47 16.11
CA CYS A 81 -1.99 -20.09 15.13
C CYS A 81 -1.18 -20.75 14.01
N ARG A 82 -1.16 -22.09 14.00
CA ARG A 82 -0.42 -22.86 13.00
C ARG A 82 -0.90 -22.61 11.55
N PRO A 83 -2.22 -22.61 11.25
CA PRO A 83 -2.70 -22.26 9.91
C PRO A 83 -2.34 -20.82 9.48
N CYS A 84 -2.34 -19.86 10.44
CA CYS A 84 -1.96 -18.46 10.15
C CYS A 84 -0.50 -18.34 9.70
N ARG A 85 0.40 -19.18 10.25
CA ARG A 85 1.80 -19.23 9.78
C ARG A 85 1.96 -19.75 8.36
N ILE A 86 0.99 -20.51 7.85
CA ILE A 86 0.95 -20.94 6.44
C ILE A 86 0.47 -19.80 5.56
N THR A 87 -0.54 -19.04 6.00
CA THR A 87 -1.11 -17.93 5.20
C THR A 87 -0.22 -16.70 5.16
N SER A 88 0.55 -16.42 6.22
CA SER A 88 1.39 -15.21 6.29
C SER A 88 2.31 -15.00 5.08
N PRO A 89 3.15 -15.95 4.67
CA PRO A 89 4.01 -15.78 3.49
C PRO A 89 3.19 -15.66 2.19
N ILE A 90 2.06 -16.35 2.09
CA ILE A 90 1.16 -16.27 0.93
C ILE A 90 0.60 -14.85 0.81
N LEU A 91 0.16 -14.25 1.91
CA LEU A 91 -0.37 -12.89 1.93
C LEU A 91 0.71 -11.84 1.65
N GLU A 92 1.96 -12.07 2.05
CA GLU A 92 3.09 -11.23 1.67
C GLU A 92 3.34 -11.26 0.16
N GLU A 93 3.30 -12.44 -0.46
CA GLU A 93 3.42 -12.58 -1.90
C GLU A 93 2.24 -11.91 -2.64
N LEU A 94 1.01 -12.09 -2.15
CA LEU A 94 -0.19 -11.48 -2.74
C LEU A 94 -0.20 -9.96 -2.56
N ALA A 95 0.26 -9.42 -1.44
CA ALA A 95 0.41 -7.98 -1.25
C ALA A 95 1.35 -7.37 -2.32
N GLN A 96 2.42 -8.09 -2.66
CA GLN A 96 3.33 -7.68 -3.74
C GLN A 96 2.70 -7.86 -5.13
N GLU A 97 2.00 -8.99 -5.37
CA GLU A 97 1.36 -9.30 -6.66
C GLU A 97 0.24 -8.31 -7.01
N TYR A 98 -0.51 -7.88 -6.00
CA TYR A 98 -1.62 -6.93 -6.14
C TYR A 98 -1.26 -5.50 -5.72
N ALA A 99 0.03 -5.17 -5.66
CA ALA A 99 0.49 -3.83 -5.31
C ALA A 99 -0.17 -2.75 -6.17
N GLY A 100 -0.67 -1.69 -5.52
CA GLY A 100 -1.41 -0.61 -6.18
C GLY A 100 -2.84 -0.93 -6.62
N LYS A 101 -3.33 -2.17 -6.37
CA LYS A 101 -4.72 -2.58 -6.66
C LYS A 101 -5.53 -2.83 -5.39
N ILE A 102 -4.90 -3.40 -4.37
CA ILE A 102 -5.50 -3.62 -3.04
C ILE A 102 -4.50 -3.27 -1.94
N LYS A 103 -5.01 -3.06 -0.73
CA LYS A 103 -4.21 -3.04 0.50
C LYS A 103 -4.38 -4.33 1.27
N VAL A 104 -3.30 -4.84 1.84
CA VAL A 104 -3.34 -6.02 2.71
C VAL A 104 -2.93 -5.61 4.11
N TYR A 105 -3.78 -5.95 5.08
CA TYR A 105 -3.58 -5.66 6.50
C TYR A 105 -3.57 -6.94 7.33
N LYS A 106 -2.98 -6.87 8.52
CA LYS A 106 -2.99 -7.95 9.53
C LYS A 106 -3.45 -7.40 10.87
N VAL A 107 -4.34 -8.11 11.54
CA VAL A 107 -4.83 -7.80 12.89
C VAL A 107 -4.45 -8.96 13.82
N ASP A 108 -3.62 -8.68 14.80
CA ASP A 108 -3.36 -9.63 15.88
C ASP A 108 -4.55 -9.65 16.86
N VAL A 109 -5.31 -10.74 16.87
CA VAL A 109 -6.51 -10.85 17.71
C VAL A 109 -6.22 -10.88 19.21
N GLN A 110 -4.98 -11.10 19.61
CA GLN A 110 -4.59 -11.04 21.04
C GLN A 110 -4.30 -9.60 21.47
N ALA A 111 -3.71 -8.81 20.60
CA ALA A 111 -3.46 -7.39 20.84
C ALA A 111 -4.73 -6.56 20.66
N GLU A 112 -5.52 -6.86 19.61
CA GLU A 112 -6.69 -6.08 19.19
C GLU A 112 -8.01 -6.85 19.48
N GLN A 113 -8.19 -7.27 20.75
CA GLN A 113 -9.33 -8.10 21.17
C GLN A 113 -10.70 -7.45 20.92
N GLU A 114 -10.78 -6.14 21.12
CA GLU A 114 -12.01 -5.39 20.88
C GLU A 114 -12.36 -5.41 19.39
N LEU A 115 -11.38 -5.16 18.52
CA LEU A 115 -11.59 -5.20 17.07
C LEU A 115 -12.00 -6.60 16.61
N ALA A 116 -11.37 -7.65 17.14
CA ALA A 116 -11.76 -9.03 16.87
C ALA A 116 -13.20 -9.32 17.33
N ALA A 117 -13.62 -8.79 18.47
CA ALA A 117 -14.98 -8.95 19.00
C ALA A 117 -16.02 -8.21 18.13
N VAL A 118 -15.74 -7.00 17.67
CA VAL A 118 -16.62 -6.22 16.76
C VAL A 118 -16.93 -7.01 15.50
N PHE A 119 -15.92 -7.71 14.93
CA PHE A 119 -16.11 -8.55 13.75
C PHE A 119 -16.56 -9.99 14.05
N GLY A 120 -16.83 -10.30 15.32
CA GLY A 120 -17.29 -11.63 15.74
C GLY A 120 -16.31 -12.75 15.40
N ILE A 121 -15.00 -12.49 15.49
CA ILE A 121 -13.95 -13.48 15.16
C ILE A 121 -13.97 -14.59 16.19
N GLN A 122 -14.45 -15.77 15.79
CA GLN A 122 -14.53 -16.97 16.64
C GLN A 122 -13.42 -17.99 16.35
N SER A 123 -12.82 -17.89 15.17
CA SER A 123 -11.72 -18.77 14.73
C SER A 123 -10.73 -18.00 13.87
N ILE A 124 -9.48 -18.46 13.87
CA ILE A 124 -8.41 -17.90 13.03
C ILE A 124 -7.70 -19.00 12.25
N PRO A 125 -7.23 -18.69 11.05
CA PRO A 125 -7.30 -17.40 10.35
C PRO A 125 -8.72 -17.06 9.86
N SER A 126 -9.07 -15.79 9.95
CA SER A 126 -10.28 -15.23 9.33
C SER A 126 -9.90 -14.02 8.49
N PHE A 127 -10.60 -13.80 7.38
CA PHE A 127 -10.23 -12.81 6.37
C PHE A 127 -11.43 -11.94 6.03
N LEU A 128 -11.26 -10.62 6.18
CA LEU A 128 -12.26 -9.63 5.81
C LEU A 128 -11.86 -9.00 4.48
N TYR A 129 -12.65 -9.26 3.46
CA TYR A 129 -12.55 -8.66 2.13
C TYR A 129 -13.41 -7.41 2.09
N ILE A 130 -12.81 -6.26 1.82
CA ILE A 130 -13.48 -4.97 1.78
C ILE A 130 -13.40 -4.42 0.37
N PRO A 131 -14.44 -4.60 -0.45
CA PRO A 131 -14.57 -3.94 -1.74
C PRO A 131 -14.61 -2.42 -1.57
N LYS A 132 -14.28 -1.67 -2.63
CA LYS A 132 -14.30 -0.21 -2.57
C LYS A 132 -15.72 0.35 -2.37
N ASP A 133 -16.68 -0.20 -3.09
CA ASP A 133 -18.04 0.35 -3.22
C ASP A 133 -19.14 -0.68 -2.88
N ASP A 134 -18.81 -1.73 -2.12
CA ASP A 134 -19.75 -2.79 -1.77
C ASP A 134 -19.57 -3.23 -0.30
N THR A 135 -20.44 -4.11 0.17
CA THR A 135 -20.41 -4.65 1.53
C THR A 135 -19.23 -5.60 1.73
N PRO A 136 -18.57 -5.54 2.91
CA PRO A 136 -17.47 -6.46 3.23
C PRO A 136 -17.95 -7.92 3.31
N VAL A 137 -17.05 -8.82 2.95
CA VAL A 137 -17.27 -10.26 3.02
C VAL A 137 -16.26 -10.91 3.95
N MET A 138 -16.74 -11.68 4.93
CA MET A 138 -15.90 -12.46 5.83
C MET A 138 -15.75 -13.89 5.31
N SER A 139 -14.52 -14.40 5.31
CA SER A 139 -14.25 -15.83 5.12
C SER A 139 -13.30 -16.35 6.19
N SER A 140 -13.18 -17.67 6.34
CA SER A 140 -12.30 -18.28 7.32
C SER A 140 -11.72 -19.59 6.83
N GLY A 141 -10.59 -20.00 7.42
CA GLY A 141 -9.90 -21.23 7.07
C GLY A 141 -9.00 -21.11 5.86
N ILE A 142 -8.39 -22.25 5.51
CA ILE A 142 -7.44 -22.39 4.40
C ILE A 142 -7.74 -23.65 3.61
N ALA A 143 -7.23 -23.76 2.38
CA ALA A 143 -7.28 -24.99 1.60
C ALA A 143 -6.28 -26.03 2.13
N GLN A 144 -6.29 -27.22 1.55
CA GLN A 144 -5.49 -28.35 2.03
C GLN A 144 -3.99 -28.19 1.79
N THR A 145 -3.59 -27.39 0.79
CA THR A 145 -2.19 -27.11 0.47
C THR A 145 -1.92 -25.61 0.40
N PRO A 146 -0.68 -25.16 0.58
CA PRO A 146 -0.31 -23.75 0.42
C PRO A 146 -0.66 -23.21 -0.99
N GLU A 147 -0.43 -24.00 -2.04
CA GLU A 147 -0.71 -23.61 -3.42
C GLU A 147 -2.22 -23.40 -3.63
N ALA A 148 -3.03 -24.38 -3.19
CA ALA A 148 -4.49 -24.27 -3.27
C ALA A 148 -5.02 -23.10 -2.40
N THR A 149 -4.38 -22.82 -1.29
CA THR A 149 -4.69 -21.65 -0.43
C THR A 149 -4.39 -20.35 -1.16
N LYS A 150 -3.25 -20.25 -1.83
CA LYS A 150 -2.90 -19.08 -2.64
C LYS A 150 -3.87 -18.85 -3.79
N ASP A 151 -4.25 -19.92 -4.49
CA ASP A 151 -5.22 -19.84 -5.58
C ASP A 151 -6.63 -19.47 -5.09
N MET A 152 -7.02 -19.96 -3.92
CA MET A 152 -8.25 -19.55 -3.25
C MET A 152 -8.26 -18.05 -2.97
N PHE A 153 -7.18 -17.49 -2.41
CA PHE A 153 -7.07 -16.06 -2.16
C PHE A 153 -7.08 -15.24 -3.45
N ARG A 154 -6.35 -15.65 -4.49
CA ARG A 154 -6.38 -14.96 -5.79
C ARG A 154 -7.80 -14.89 -6.35
N LYS A 155 -8.51 -16.01 -6.33
CA LYS A 155 -9.88 -16.05 -6.77
C LYS A 155 -10.77 -15.09 -5.98
N GLN A 156 -10.69 -15.13 -4.65
CA GLN A 156 -11.49 -14.24 -3.79
C GLN A 156 -11.13 -12.76 -3.96
N ILE A 157 -9.84 -12.42 -4.10
CA ILE A 157 -9.38 -11.06 -4.39
C ILE A 157 -9.95 -10.59 -5.73
N ASP A 158 -9.82 -11.41 -6.77
CA ASP A 158 -10.27 -11.03 -8.10
C ASP A 158 -11.80 -10.90 -8.17
N GLU A 159 -12.55 -11.82 -7.58
CA GLU A 159 -14.02 -11.80 -7.59
C GLU A 159 -14.62 -10.75 -6.65
N ILE A 160 -14.16 -10.70 -5.39
CA ILE A 160 -14.78 -9.86 -4.35
C ILE A 160 -14.23 -8.45 -4.38
N LEU A 161 -12.90 -8.28 -4.46
CA LEU A 161 -12.28 -6.98 -4.34
C LEU A 161 -12.15 -6.23 -5.66
N LEU A 162 -11.93 -6.94 -6.75
CA LEU A 162 -11.64 -6.35 -8.06
C LEU A 162 -12.78 -6.53 -9.08
N ASN A 163 -13.90 -7.14 -8.68
CA ASN A 163 -15.10 -7.37 -9.52
C ASN A 163 -14.78 -8.03 -10.89
N LYS A 164 -13.76 -8.88 -10.92
CA LYS A 164 -13.42 -9.64 -12.13
C LYS A 164 -14.30 -10.87 -12.20
N THR A 165 -15.37 -10.81 -12.97
CA THR A 165 -16.16 -12.00 -13.39
C THR A 165 -15.35 -12.81 -14.40
N ASN A 166 -15.06 -14.07 -14.08
CA ASN A 166 -14.53 -15.05 -15.05
C ASN A 166 -15.63 -15.52 -16.00
#